data_d1effe3ddc3c12ec300ad4e0f7b08d01
#
_entry.id   d1effe3ddc3c12ec300ad4e0f7b08d01
#
_cell.length_a   1.000
_cell.length_b   1.000
_cell.length_c   1.000
_cell.angle_alpha   90.00
_cell.angle_beta   90.00
_cell.angle_gamma   90.00
#
_symmetry.space_group_name_H-M   'P 1'
#
loop_
_entity.id
_entity.type
_entity.pdbx_description
1 polymer ?
#
loop_
_entity_poly.entity_id
_entity_poly.type
_entity_poly.pdbx_seq_one_letter_code
_entity_poly.pdbx_strand_id
1 'polypeptide(L)'
;MSTRADILNAAMAVFGEHGYQGGTVREICERAGANVAAVNYHFQDKASLYAEVLQHAYRTAGTGEPMPTLAEAPDEPAEQLARWIGWYVRRLLHSGGTDVGRLMAREMAEPTAALDDLAKGAVQPVFSELGGLVDAASGRILEDRVLKLHCIAIVGQCLVFHTGRAMLERLDPPHFGSEHADEIALHITKWALRSFDPANEDAAT
;
A
#
# COMPACT_ATOMS: atom_id res chain seq x y z
N MET A 1 17.57 21.82 -17.59
CA MET A 1 16.78 22.15 -16.38
C MET A 1 16.18 20.86 -15.89
N SER A 2 16.46 20.45 -14.64
CA SER A 2 15.81 19.27 -14.06
C SER A 2 14.32 19.56 -13.84
N THR A 3 13.51 18.57 -14.14
CA THR A 3 12.06 18.69 -14.00
C THR A 3 11.64 18.41 -12.54
N ARG A 4 10.39 18.78 -12.20
CA ARG A 4 9.79 18.39 -10.91
C ARG A 4 9.83 16.88 -10.68
N ALA A 5 9.66 16.09 -11.75
CA ALA A 5 9.72 14.63 -11.71
C ALA A 5 11.14 14.11 -11.38
N ASP A 6 12.20 14.74 -11.93
CA ASP A 6 13.58 14.34 -11.65
C ASP A 6 13.91 14.55 -10.16
N ILE A 7 13.46 15.68 -9.58
CA ILE A 7 13.64 15.96 -8.14
C ILE A 7 12.87 14.94 -7.29
N LEU A 8 11.63 14.62 -7.67
CA LEU A 8 10.79 13.66 -6.93
C LEU A 8 11.41 12.26 -6.93
N ASN A 9 11.92 11.80 -8.07
CA ASN A 9 12.58 10.50 -8.21
C ASN A 9 13.88 10.44 -7.40
N ALA A 10 14.71 11.48 -7.49
CA ALA A 10 15.94 11.57 -6.68
C ALA A 10 15.65 11.60 -5.18
N ALA A 11 14.61 12.34 -4.78
CA ALA A 11 14.17 12.42 -3.38
C ALA A 11 13.65 11.07 -2.88
N MET A 12 12.92 10.31 -3.69
CA MET A 12 12.44 8.97 -3.34
C MET A 12 13.62 8.02 -3.04
N ALA A 13 14.66 8.03 -3.86
CA ALA A 13 15.86 7.24 -3.63
C ALA A 13 16.59 7.67 -2.34
N VAL A 14 16.85 8.98 -2.17
CA VAL A 14 17.54 9.52 -0.99
C VAL A 14 16.79 9.22 0.30
N PHE A 15 15.49 9.47 0.34
CA PHE A 15 14.69 9.20 1.52
C PHE A 15 14.49 7.70 1.77
N GLY A 16 14.43 6.87 0.73
CA GLY A 16 14.42 5.42 0.86
C GLY A 16 15.70 4.88 1.49
N GLU A 17 16.87 5.45 1.15
CA GLU A 17 18.18 5.07 1.69
C GLU A 17 18.41 5.59 3.11
N HIS A 18 18.12 6.87 3.36
CA HIS A 18 18.55 7.60 4.57
C HIS A 18 17.41 7.99 5.52
N GLY A 19 16.15 7.76 5.12
CA GLY A 19 14.97 8.23 5.85
C GLY A 19 14.80 9.74 5.78
N TYR A 20 13.71 10.25 6.41
CA TYR A 20 13.43 11.68 6.44
C TYR A 20 14.54 12.48 7.11
N GLN A 21 15.04 12.02 8.27
CA GLN A 21 16.05 12.75 9.03
C GLN A 21 17.41 12.80 8.31
N GLY A 22 17.90 11.67 7.80
CA GLY A 22 19.20 11.54 7.17
C GLY A 22 19.29 12.10 5.75
N GLY A 23 18.19 12.02 4.96
CA GLY A 23 18.16 12.56 3.60
C GLY A 23 18.27 14.09 3.58
N THR A 24 19.11 14.65 2.71
CA THR A 24 19.32 16.10 2.62
C THR A 24 18.88 16.66 1.27
N VAL A 25 18.37 17.89 1.27
CA VAL A 25 18.00 18.62 0.03
C VAL A 25 19.22 18.78 -0.89
N ARG A 26 20.41 18.93 -0.32
CA ARG A 26 21.67 19.03 -1.09
C ARG A 26 21.91 17.76 -1.89
N GLU A 27 21.84 16.60 -1.26
CA GLU A 27 22.03 15.30 -1.92
C GLU A 27 20.97 15.05 -2.99
N ILE A 28 19.69 15.41 -2.70
CA ILE A 28 18.60 15.34 -3.68
C ILE A 28 18.93 16.20 -4.92
N CYS A 29 19.40 17.43 -4.70
CA CYS A 29 19.80 18.33 -5.78
C CYS A 29 20.96 17.73 -6.62
N GLU A 30 21.97 17.18 -5.95
CA GLU A 30 23.11 16.54 -6.62
C GLU A 30 22.66 15.36 -7.50
N ARG A 31 21.80 14.49 -6.97
CA ARG A 31 21.25 13.34 -7.75
C ARG A 31 20.32 13.75 -8.88
N ALA A 32 19.53 14.79 -8.67
CA ALA A 32 18.58 15.30 -9.67
C ALA A 32 19.21 16.19 -10.74
N GLY A 33 20.47 16.60 -10.59
CA GLY A 33 21.06 17.65 -11.41
C GLY A 33 20.35 19.01 -11.25
N ALA A 34 19.77 19.26 -10.06
CA ALA A 34 18.99 20.43 -9.70
C ALA A 34 19.78 21.38 -8.79
N ASN A 35 19.22 22.55 -8.53
CA ASN A 35 19.68 23.43 -7.46
C ASN A 35 18.62 23.59 -6.36
N VAL A 36 19.02 24.09 -5.22
CA VAL A 36 18.14 24.27 -4.05
C VAL A 36 16.95 25.22 -4.38
N ALA A 37 17.16 26.21 -5.25
CA ALA A 37 16.10 27.12 -5.65
C ALA A 37 15.00 26.37 -6.43
N ALA A 38 15.35 25.39 -7.25
CA ALA A 38 14.37 24.55 -7.97
C ALA A 38 13.55 23.68 -6.99
N VAL A 39 14.17 23.12 -5.96
CA VAL A 39 13.46 22.37 -4.93
C VAL A 39 12.49 23.28 -4.17
N ASN A 40 12.94 24.44 -3.73
CA ASN A 40 12.08 25.42 -3.04
C ASN A 40 10.95 25.93 -3.92
N TYR A 41 11.19 26.11 -5.22
CA TYR A 41 10.16 26.54 -6.17
C TYR A 41 9.06 25.48 -6.36
N HIS A 42 9.43 24.21 -6.46
CA HIS A 42 8.47 23.12 -6.74
C HIS A 42 7.81 22.55 -5.49
N PHE A 43 8.50 22.55 -4.34
CA PHE A 43 8.08 21.82 -3.15
C PHE A 43 8.10 22.65 -1.86
N GLN A 44 8.52 23.91 -1.91
CA GLN A 44 8.64 24.85 -0.79
C GLN A 44 9.78 24.47 0.19
N ASP A 45 9.69 23.30 0.82
CA ASP A 45 10.65 22.82 1.80
C ASP A 45 10.83 21.28 1.76
N LYS A 46 11.72 20.78 2.61
CA LYS A 46 12.01 19.34 2.73
C LYS A 46 10.80 18.54 3.20
N ALA A 47 9.97 19.08 4.10
CA ALA A 47 8.82 18.36 4.65
C ALA A 47 7.73 18.18 3.60
N SER A 48 7.43 19.23 2.86
CA SER A 48 6.49 19.21 1.72
C SER A 48 6.96 18.27 0.60
N LEU A 49 8.27 18.32 0.27
CA LEU A 49 8.86 17.37 -0.67
C LEU A 49 8.71 15.92 -0.19
N TYR A 50 8.97 15.66 1.09
CA TYR A 50 8.85 14.32 1.66
C TYR A 50 7.40 13.81 1.62
N ALA A 51 6.42 14.65 1.99
CA ALA A 51 5.01 14.30 1.92
C ALA A 51 4.57 13.93 0.49
N GLU A 52 5.02 14.71 -0.51
CA GLU A 52 4.74 14.42 -1.91
C GLU A 52 5.42 13.14 -2.39
N VAL A 53 6.66 12.88 -1.94
CA VAL A 53 7.39 11.64 -2.24
C VAL A 53 6.64 10.43 -1.70
N LEU A 54 6.16 10.47 -0.45
CA LEU A 54 5.37 9.38 0.14
C LEU A 54 4.09 9.11 -0.64
N GLN A 55 3.34 10.16 -0.99
CA GLN A 55 2.12 10.01 -1.78
C GLN A 55 2.41 9.46 -3.19
N HIS A 56 3.47 9.95 -3.83
CA HIS A 56 3.89 9.47 -5.15
C HIS A 56 4.31 8.00 -5.09
N ALA A 57 5.16 7.65 -4.13
CA ALA A 57 5.61 6.28 -3.88
C ALA A 57 4.42 5.33 -3.65
N TYR A 58 3.46 5.73 -2.80
CA TYR A 58 2.27 4.93 -2.57
C TYR A 58 1.43 4.73 -3.84
N ARG A 59 1.21 5.79 -4.64
CA ARG A 59 0.41 5.68 -5.88
C ARG A 59 1.10 4.86 -6.98
N THR A 60 2.42 4.91 -7.06
CA THR A 60 3.21 4.20 -8.10
C THR A 60 3.69 2.81 -7.64
N ALA A 61 3.45 2.44 -6.39
CA ALA A 61 3.77 1.10 -5.90
C ALA A 61 3.07 0.01 -6.73
N GLY A 62 3.79 -1.07 -7.01
CA GLY A 62 3.22 -2.27 -7.65
C GLY A 62 3.44 -2.34 -9.16
N THR A 63 2.55 -3.05 -9.83
CA THR A 63 2.67 -3.41 -11.27
C THR A 63 2.22 -2.32 -12.23
N GLY A 64 1.70 -1.19 -11.74
CA GLY A 64 1.06 -0.16 -12.56
C GLY A 64 -0.38 -0.49 -12.99
N GLU A 65 -0.93 -1.63 -12.56
CA GLU A 65 -2.33 -1.97 -12.78
C GLU A 65 -3.25 -1.00 -12.03
N PRO A 66 -4.34 -0.51 -12.66
CA PRO A 66 -5.32 0.31 -11.97
C PRO A 66 -6.01 -0.48 -10.85
N MET A 67 -6.39 0.22 -9.77
CA MET A 67 -7.16 -0.39 -8.69
C MET A 67 -8.54 -0.81 -9.23
N PRO A 68 -8.95 -2.08 -9.05
CA PRO A 68 -10.31 -2.50 -9.37
C PRO A 68 -11.33 -1.74 -8.51
N THR A 69 -12.43 -1.29 -9.11
CA THR A 69 -13.48 -0.56 -8.39
C THR A 69 -14.82 -1.29 -8.47
N LEU A 70 -15.66 -1.06 -7.48
CA LEU A 70 -17.01 -1.62 -7.41
C LEU A 70 -17.88 -1.18 -8.62
N ALA A 71 -17.63 0.03 -9.12
CA ALA A 71 -18.43 0.63 -10.20
C ALA A 71 -18.20 0.03 -11.59
N GLU A 72 -17.06 -0.67 -11.80
CA GLU A 72 -16.60 -1.04 -13.15
C GLU A 72 -17.01 -2.46 -13.60
N ALA A 73 -17.68 -3.24 -12.74
CA ALA A 73 -17.90 -4.64 -13.08
C ALA A 73 -19.36 -5.10 -12.90
N PRO A 74 -19.90 -5.82 -13.88
CA PRO A 74 -21.14 -6.56 -13.75
C PRO A 74 -20.99 -7.86 -12.93
N ASP A 75 -19.81 -8.12 -12.38
CA ASP A 75 -19.50 -9.38 -11.71
C ASP A 75 -20.14 -9.47 -10.33
N GLU A 76 -20.27 -10.70 -9.84
CA GLU A 76 -20.73 -10.97 -8.48
C GLU A 76 -19.80 -10.29 -7.44
N PRO A 77 -20.34 -9.75 -6.33
CA PRO A 77 -19.55 -9.03 -5.32
C PRO A 77 -18.34 -9.81 -4.78
N ALA A 78 -18.47 -11.13 -4.65
CA ALA A 78 -17.38 -12.00 -4.23
C ALA A 78 -16.21 -12.02 -5.24
N GLU A 79 -16.51 -11.97 -6.54
CA GLU A 79 -15.49 -11.93 -7.61
C GLU A 79 -14.81 -10.56 -7.65
N GLN A 80 -15.56 -9.48 -7.42
CA GLN A 80 -15.00 -8.14 -7.33
C GLN A 80 -14.02 -8.01 -6.15
N LEU A 81 -14.40 -8.54 -4.98
CA LEU A 81 -13.51 -8.60 -3.81
C LEU A 81 -12.26 -9.44 -4.10
N ALA A 82 -12.41 -10.59 -4.77
CA ALA A 82 -11.29 -11.45 -5.16
C ALA A 82 -10.29 -10.71 -6.08
N ARG A 83 -10.80 -9.94 -7.05
CA ARG A 83 -9.95 -9.14 -7.96
C ARG A 83 -9.20 -8.04 -7.21
N TRP A 84 -9.87 -7.35 -6.28
CA TRP A 84 -9.24 -6.33 -5.46
C TRP A 84 -8.13 -6.92 -4.59
N ILE A 85 -8.39 -8.05 -3.91
CA ILE A 85 -7.38 -8.75 -3.10
C ILE A 85 -6.19 -9.16 -3.98
N GLY A 86 -6.45 -9.73 -5.16
CA GLY A 86 -5.40 -10.10 -6.12
C GLY A 86 -4.54 -8.91 -6.55
N TRP A 87 -5.18 -7.80 -6.91
CA TRP A 87 -4.48 -6.56 -7.23
C TRP A 87 -3.63 -6.06 -6.06
N TYR A 88 -4.17 -6.07 -4.84
CA TYR A 88 -3.47 -5.56 -3.66
C TYR A 88 -2.28 -6.43 -3.27
N VAL A 89 -2.41 -7.76 -3.34
CA VAL A 89 -1.31 -8.72 -3.11
C VAL A 89 -0.19 -8.52 -4.15
N ARG A 90 -0.52 -8.47 -5.45
CA ARG A 90 0.47 -8.22 -6.51
C ARG A 90 1.18 -6.90 -6.30
N ARG A 91 0.45 -5.85 -5.99
CA ARG A 91 0.98 -4.52 -5.68
C ARG A 91 2.01 -4.56 -4.55
N LEU A 92 1.70 -5.23 -3.45
CA LEU A 92 2.58 -5.34 -2.28
C LEU A 92 3.83 -6.16 -2.58
N LEU A 93 3.69 -7.32 -3.23
CA LEU A 93 4.81 -8.21 -3.51
C LEU A 93 5.79 -7.61 -4.52
N HIS A 94 5.32 -6.82 -5.48
CA HIS A 94 6.19 -6.11 -6.42
C HIS A 94 6.94 -4.92 -5.78
N SER A 95 6.40 -4.32 -4.73
CA SER A 95 7.03 -3.19 -4.05
C SER A 95 8.16 -3.61 -3.12
N GLY A 96 8.23 -4.89 -2.76
CA GLY A 96 9.25 -5.42 -1.84
C GLY A 96 10.66 -5.24 -2.39
N GLY A 97 11.55 -4.67 -1.55
CA GLY A 97 12.97 -4.43 -1.92
C GLY A 97 13.22 -3.21 -2.80
N THR A 98 12.19 -2.52 -3.27
CA THR A 98 12.32 -1.27 -4.01
C THR A 98 12.50 -0.07 -3.07
N ASP A 99 12.88 1.09 -3.64
CA ASP A 99 12.95 2.35 -2.89
C ASP A 99 11.60 2.71 -2.27
N VAL A 100 10.52 2.43 -2.99
CA VAL A 100 9.14 2.59 -2.51
C VAL A 100 8.87 1.75 -1.27
N GLY A 101 9.20 0.47 -1.31
CA GLY A 101 9.00 -0.44 -0.17
C GLY A 101 9.81 -0.03 1.05
N ARG A 102 11.09 0.37 0.84
CA ARG A 102 11.96 0.88 1.93
C ARG A 102 11.41 2.16 2.55
N LEU A 103 10.98 3.10 1.72
CA LEU A 103 10.41 4.36 2.17
C LEU A 103 9.15 4.15 3.01
N MET A 104 8.22 3.32 2.54
CA MET A 104 6.99 2.99 3.28
C MET A 104 7.29 2.28 4.60
N ALA A 105 8.21 1.31 4.62
CA ALA A 105 8.59 0.61 5.83
C ALA A 105 9.19 1.55 6.89
N ARG A 106 10.02 2.53 6.46
CA ARG A 106 10.57 3.54 7.36
C ARG A 106 9.52 4.45 7.95
N GLU A 107 8.60 4.95 7.12
CA GLU A 107 7.52 5.82 7.57
C GLU A 107 6.59 5.11 8.57
N MET A 108 6.35 3.80 8.39
CA MET A 108 5.59 3.01 9.37
C MET A 108 6.34 2.77 10.68
N ALA A 109 7.67 2.65 10.63
CA ALA A 109 8.50 2.44 11.82
C ALA A 109 8.77 3.74 12.61
N GLU A 110 8.98 4.84 11.90
CA GLU A 110 9.29 6.16 12.44
C GLU A 110 8.38 7.22 11.82
N PRO A 111 7.10 7.31 12.26
CA PRO A 111 6.11 8.19 11.64
C PRO A 111 6.50 9.66 11.69
N THR A 112 6.34 10.35 10.57
CA THR A 112 6.47 11.81 10.47
C THR A 112 5.09 12.48 10.34
N ALA A 113 5.05 13.80 10.35
CA ALA A 113 3.80 14.54 10.08
C ALA A 113 3.21 14.25 8.69
N ALA A 114 4.03 13.79 7.75
CA ALA A 114 3.58 13.44 6.39
C ALA A 114 2.69 12.18 6.36
N LEU A 115 2.70 11.35 7.41
CA LEU A 115 1.83 10.17 7.51
C LEU A 115 0.35 10.54 7.50
N ASP A 116 -0.04 11.67 8.08
CA ASP A 116 -1.43 12.14 8.07
C ASP A 116 -1.91 12.46 6.65
N ASP A 117 -1.07 13.12 5.86
CA ASP A 117 -1.36 13.44 4.47
C ASP A 117 -1.40 12.20 3.60
N LEU A 118 -0.48 11.25 3.82
CA LEU A 118 -0.48 9.95 3.16
C LEU A 118 -1.77 9.17 3.48
N ALA A 119 -2.13 9.09 4.76
CA ALA A 119 -3.31 8.36 5.22
C ALA A 119 -4.59 8.92 4.56
N LYS A 120 -4.80 10.23 4.59
CA LYS A 120 -5.99 10.87 4.02
C LYS A 120 -5.99 10.91 2.50
N GLY A 121 -4.84 11.23 1.89
CA GLY A 121 -4.76 11.49 0.44
C GLY A 121 -4.57 10.26 -0.43
N ALA A 122 -4.01 9.17 0.11
CA ALA A 122 -3.66 8.01 -0.70
C ALA A 122 -4.19 6.68 -0.13
N VAL A 123 -4.12 6.46 1.19
CA VAL A 123 -4.54 5.19 1.78
C VAL A 123 -6.05 5.12 1.95
N GLN A 124 -6.67 6.18 2.45
CA GLN A 124 -8.12 6.21 2.73
C GLN A 124 -8.99 5.88 1.51
N PRO A 125 -8.73 6.39 0.28
CA PRO A 125 -9.50 5.99 -0.90
C PRO A 125 -9.45 4.48 -1.17
N VAL A 126 -8.27 3.87 -1.05
CA VAL A 126 -8.08 2.42 -1.23
C VAL A 126 -8.83 1.61 -0.18
N PHE A 127 -8.81 2.09 1.06
CA PHE A 127 -9.52 1.45 2.18
C PHE A 127 -11.04 1.63 2.08
N SER A 128 -11.52 2.76 1.56
CA SER A 128 -12.94 3.01 1.33
C SER A 128 -13.50 2.11 0.23
N GLU A 129 -12.74 1.89 -0.86
CA GLU A 129 -13.14 0.96 -1.92
C GLU A 129 -13.25 -0.47 -1.38
N LEU A 130 -12.25 -0.93 -0.61
CA LEU A 130 -12.32 -2.23 0.07
C LEU A 130 -13.56 -2.33 0.96
N GLY A 131 -13.91 -1.28 1.70
CA GLY A 131 -15.10 -1.23 2.54
C GLY A 131 -16.38 -1.47 1.74
N GLY A 132 -16.52 -0.81 0.59
CA GLY A 132 -17.66 -1.02 -0.32
C GLY A 132 -17.74 -2.45 -0.87
N LEU A 133 -16.58 -3.04 -1.21
CA LEU A 133 -16.51 -4.42 -1.71
C LEU A 133 -16.83 -5.45 -0.61
N VAL A 134 -16.35 -5.25 0.61
CA VAL A 134 -16.67 -6.11 1.76
C VAL A 134 -18.15 -6.02 2.11
N ASP A 135 -18.72 -4.80 2.13
CA ASP A 135 -20.15 -4.58 2.38
C ASP A 135 -21.00 -5.32 1.35
N ALA A 136 -20.69 -5.17 0.07
CA ALA A 136 -21.38 -5.85 -1.00
C ALA A 136 -21.25 -7.38 -0.92
N ALA A 137 -20.02 -7.90 -0.70
CA ALA A 137 -19.73 -9.33 -0.67
C ALA A 137 -20.31 -10.03 0.56
N SER A 138 -20.49 -9.31 1.68
CA SER A 138 -21.17 -9.80 2.88
C SER A 138 -22.69 -9.75 2.81
N GLY A 139 -23.28 -9.26 1.72
CA GLY A 139 -24.74 -9.09 1.60
C GLY A 139 -25.28 -7.90 2.40
N ARG A 140 -24.41 -6.96 2.79
CA ARG A 140 -24.76 -5.74 3.55
C ARG A 140 -25.36 -6.01 4.94
N ILE A 141 -24.89 -7.08 5.59
CA ILE A 141 -25.37 -7.51 6.92
C ILE A 141 -24.45 -7.09 8.06
N LEU A 142 -23.21 -6.62 7.75
CA LEU A 142 -22.21 -6.29 8.75
C LEU A 142 -22.48 -4.91 9.36
N GLU A 143 -22.33 -4.81 10.68
CA GLU A 143 -22.25 -3.53 11.36
C GLU A 143 -20.95 -2.78 10.96
N ASP A 144 -20.97 -1.44 10.98
CA ASP A 144 -19.85 -0.58 10.54
C ASP A 144 -18.52 -0.94 11.23
N ARG A 145 -18.54 -1.28 12.52
CA ARG A 145 -17.34 -1.70 13.27
C ARG A 145 -16.82 -3.05 12.79
N VAL A 146 -17.71 -4.01 12.56
CA VAL A 146 -17.35 -5.37 12.10
C VAL A 146 -16.81 -5.31 10.69
N LEU A 147 -17.46 -4.53 9.81
CA LEU A 147 -16.99 -4.28 8.44
C LEU A 147 -15.55 -3.73 8.44
N LYS A 148 -15.25 -2.74 9.28
CA LYS A 148 -13.90 -2.19 9.41
C LYS A 148 -12.89 -3.23 9.90
N LEU A 149 -13.28 -4.10 10.83
CA LEU A 149 -12.41 -5.19 11.30
C LEU A 149 -12.10 -6.19 10.18
N HIS A 150 -13.08 -6.55 9.34
CA HIS A 150 -12.83 -7.38 8.17
C HIS A 150 -11.87 -6.72 7.18
N CYS A 151 -12.05 -5.42 6.89
CA CYS A 151 -11.10 -4.68 6.03
C CYS A 151 -9.68 -4.70 6.59
N ILE A 152 -9.52 -4.45 7.90
CA ILE A 152 -8.21 -4.49 8.59
C ILE A 152 -7.61 -5.90 8.52
N ALA A 153 -8.41 -6.94 8.74
CA ALA A 153 -7.96 -8.33 8.70
C ALA A 153 -7.50 -8.73 7.29
N ILE A 154 -8.24 -8.37 6.25
CA ILE A 154 -7.86 -8.62 4.84
C ILE A 154 -6.54 -7.92 4.51
N VAL A 155 -6.44 -6.61 4.83
CA VAL A 155 -5.21 -5.83 4.59
C VAL A 155 -4.04 -6.40 5.39
N GLY A 156 -4.25 -6.77 6.65
CA GLY A 156 -3.23 -7.37 7.52
C GLY A 156 -2.69 -8.69 6.97
N GLN A 157 -3.56 -9.57 6.46
CA GLN A 157 -3.14 -10.80 5.80
C GLN A 157 -2.32 -10.53 4.53
N CYS A 158 -2.69 -9.54 3.73
CA CYS A 158 -1.88 -9.16 2.56
C CYS A 158 -0.53 -8.57 2.97
N LEU A 159 -0.50 -7.70 3.99
CA LEU A 159 0.70 -7.01 4.44
C LEU A 159 1.76 -7.96 5.01
N VAL A 160 1.37 -9.07 5.67
CA VAL A 160 2.34 -9.99 6.26
C VAL A 160 3.27 -10.60 5.22
N PHE A 161 2.78 -10.86 4.00
CA PHE A 161 3.60 -11.37 2.90
C PHE A 161 4.59 -10.34 2.36
N HIS A 162 4.35 -9.05 2.59
CA HIS A 162 5.27 -7.97 2.25
C HIS A 162 6.23 -7.66 3.40
N THR A 163 5.70 -7.31 4.57
CA THR A 163 6.53 -6.88 5.72
C THR A 163 7.23 -8.03 6.42
N GLY A 164 6.62 -9.20 6.45
CA GLY A 164 7.16 -10.44 7.03
C GLY A 164 7.99 -11.28 6.06
N ARG A 165 8.13 -10.87 4.80
CA ARG A 165 8.76 -11.65 3.74
C ARG A 165 10.10 -12.25 4.15
N ALA A 166 11.00 -11.45 4.71
CA ALA A 166 12.33 -11.90 5.13
C ALA A 166 12.30 -13.01 6.21
N MET A 167 11.25 -13.05 7.03
CA MET A 167 11.03 -14.12 8.01
C MET A 167 10.39 -15.33 7.35
N LEU A 168 9.36 -15.13 6.52
CA LEU A 168 8.67 -16.22 5.82
C LEU A 168 9.62 -17.02 4.93
N GLU A 169 10.52 -16.35 4.19
CA GLU A 169 11.54 -17.00 3.37
C GLU A 169 12.53 -17.86 4.18
N ARG A 170 12.69 -17.60 5.49
CA ARG A 170 13.53 -18.40 6.38
C ARG A 170 12.79 -19.58 7.02
N LEU A 171 11.49 -19.46 7.19
CA LEU A 171 10.65 -20.51 7.77
C LEU A 171 10.34 -21.59 6.73
N ASP A 172 9.98 -21.21 5.52
CA ASP A 172 9.60 -22.11 4.44
C ASP A 172 9.90 -21.48 3.07
N PRO A 173 11.17 -21.50 2.62
CA PRO A 173 11.52 -21.05 1.29
C PRO A 173 11.09 -22.10 0.24
N PRO A 174 10.59 -21.74 -0.94
CA PRO A 174 10.49 -20.45 -1.62
C PRO A 174 9.04 -19.98 -1.88
N HIS A 175 8.07 -20.26 -1.03
CA HIS A 175 6.64 -20.28 -1.35
C HIS A 175 5.89 -18.94 -1.21
N PHE A 176 6.58 -17.80 -1.01
CA PHE A 176 5.91 -16.52 -0.74
C PHE A 176 6.41 -15.35 -1.59
N GLY A 177 6.95 -15.64 -2.77
CA GLY A 177 7.37 -14.64 -3.76
C GLY A 177 6.22 -14.10 -4.61
N SER A 178 6.55 -13.15 -5.50
CA SER A 178 5.58 -12.56 -6.44
C SER A 178 4.97 -13.57 -7.40
N GLU A 179 5.66 -14.66 -7.67
CA GLU A 179 5.20 -15.80 -8.48
C GLU A 179 4.03 -16.57 -7.86
N HIS A 180 3.84 -16.45 -6.54
CA HIS A 180 2.73 -17.06 -5.78
C HIS A 180 1.59 -16.09 -5.45
N ALA A 181 1.60 -14.89 -6.03
CA ALA A 181 0.64 -13.84 -5.71
C ALA A 181 -0.82 -14.28 -5.86
N ASP A 182 -1.14 -15.03 -6.92
CA ASP A 182 -2.50 -15.49 -7.18
C ASP A 182 -2.95 -16.58 -6.20
N GLU A 183 -2.05 -17.45 -5.78
CA GLU A 183 -2.32 -18.48 -4.75
C GLU A 183 -2.59 -17.81 -3.39
N ILE A 184 -1.75 -16.86 -2.99
CA ILE A 184 -1.91 -16.08 -1.76
C ILE A 184 -3.24 -15.33 -1.79
N ALA A 185 -3.55 -14.66 -2.90
CA ALA A 185 -4.79 -13.90 -3.05
C ALA A 185 -6.02 -14.81 -2.96
N LEU A 186 -5.98 -15.98 -3.60
CA LEU A 186 -7.06 -16.97 -3.53
C LEU A 186 -7.28 -17.47 -2.09
N HIS A 187 -6.20 -17.72 -1.35
CA HIS A 187 -6.29 -18.14 0.05
C HIS A 187 -6.95 -17.07 0.92
N ILE A 188 -6.49 -15.83 0.81
CA ILE A 188 -7.05 -14.69 1.57
C ILE A 188 -8.52 -14.46 1.20
N THR A 189 -8.87 -14.53 -0.09
CA THR A 189 -10.26 -14.38 -0.55
C THR A 189 -11.18 -15.45 0.04
N LYS A 190 -10.76 -16.72 0.00
CA LYS A 190 -11.55 -17.81 0.58
C LYS A 190 -11.75 -17.65 2.09
N TRP A 191 -10.74 -17.16 2.79
CA TRP A 191 -10.85 -16.88 4.22
C TRP A 191 -11.82 -15.72 4.46
N ALA A 192 -11.69 -14.61 3.73
CA ALA A 192 -12.54 -13.44 3.87
C ALA A 192 -14.02 -13.79 3.64
N LEU A 193 -14.34 -14.48 2.53
CA LEU A 193 -15.73 -14.85 2.20
C LEU A 193 -16.34 -15.80 3.24
N ARG A 194 -15.55 -16.73 3.80
CA ARG A 194 -16.04 -17.61 4.88
C ARG A 194 -16.29 -16.86 6.19
N SER A 195 -15.53 -15.80 6.47
CA SER A 195 -15.67 -15.02 7.70
C SER A 195 -16.90 -14.11 7.71
N PHE A 196 -17.56 -13.93 6.57
CA PHE A 196 -18.81 -13.15 6.48
C PHE A 196 -20.06 -13.99 6.84
N ASP A 197 -19.93 -15.31 6.99
CA ASP A 197 -21.05 -16.17 7.36
C ASP A 197 -21.38 -16.01 8.85
N PRO A 198 -22.61 -15.54 9.20
CA PRO A 198 -23.02 -15.36 10.60
C PRO A 198 -22.94 -16.63 11.44
N ALA A 199 -23.05 -17.81 10.84
CA ALA A 199 -22.93 -19.08 11.55
C ALA A 199 -21.53 -19.32 12.15
N ASN A 200 -20.52 -18.55 11.70
CA ASN A 200 -19.16 -18.64 12.25
C ASN A 200 -18.93 -17.72 13.46
N GLU A 201 -19.78 -16.73 13.72
CA GLU A 201 -19.69 -15.87 14.93
C GLU A 201 -20.07 -16.64 16.19
N ASP A 202 -21.03 -17.55 16.12
CA ASP A 202 -21.48 -18.36 17.28
C ASP A 202 -20.48 -19.45 17.68
N ALA A 203 -19.54 -19.82 16.82
CA ALA A 203 -18.56 -20.87 17.12
C ALA A 203 -17.36 -20.38 17.95
N ALA A 204 -17.24 -19.06 18.20
CA ALA A 204 -16.11 -18.43 18.89
C ALA A 204 -16.45 -17.99 20.33
N THR A 205 -17.69 -18.28 20.80
CA THR A 205 -18.15 -17.96 22.17
C THR A 205 -18.22 -19.24 23.01
#